data_741131bbcbe6981c486cfef738255c3f
#
_entry.id   741131bbcbe6981c486cfef738255c3f
#
_cell.length_a   1.000
_cell.length_b   1.000
_cell.length_c   1.000
_cell.angle_alpha   90.00
_cell.angle_beta   90.00
_cell.angle_gamma   90.00
#
_symmetry.space_group_name_H-M   'P 1'
#
loop_
_entity.id
_entity.type
_entity.pdbx_description
1 polymer ?
#
loop_
_entity_poly.entity_id
_entity_poly.type
_entity_poly.pdbx_seq_one_letter_code
_entity_poly.pdbx_strand_id
1 'polypeptide(L)'
;MAQNKSPFTGLALSGFCMQVSLLYQAAVPLYEGLSVMAEDAHSEEEKEILTEMANSLRMGFSFSETVKKVNCFPSYTEEMIVLGERTGTLDVTLNGLASHYEKEHKLAEGLRRALTYPAMMVCMLLVILFVLFVKIMPVFTDVYEQLGASIPPVTQAAINFGGIVSGVALVVIAALAAFVIFVKLSGDSGKCPAFAESILTSIHQKSQISHMTALRRFCSIISVTFRCGLRTDQGFEIAGRMVEHPDVETQVKKARKAVMEGTAFYEAVKDAGLFSGFDLQLIRVASRAGKLDTILSKIADDYDEKTAEALDAMVARIEPIIVTVLAVAVGLVLLSVMLPLAGILSAIG
;
A
#
# COMPACT_ATOMS: atom_id res chain seq x y z
N MET A 1 15.95 -17.60 10.76
CA MET A 1 15.17 -18.55 9.98
C MET A 1 14.79 -17.83 8.69
N ALA A 2 15.22 -18.30 7.54
CA ALA A 2 14.93 -17.71 6.26
C ALA A 2 13.42 -17.81 6.00
N GLN A 3 12.70 -16.70 5.95
CA GLN A 3 11.35 -16.69 5.41
C GLN A 3 11.46 -17.07 3.93
N ASN A 4 10.99 -18.26 3.60
CA ASN A 4 10.87 -18.73 2.23
C ASN A 4 10.02 -17.72 1.46
N LYS A 5 10.49 -17.28 0.30
CA LYS A 5 9.73 -16.40 -0.59
C LYS A 5 8.45 -17.13 -0.98
N SER A 6 7.30 -16.64 -0.55
CA SER A 6 6.03 -17.20 -0.97
C SER A 6 5.74 -16.80 -2.42
N PRO A 7 5.54 -17.70 -3.37
CA PRO A 7 5.05 -17.40 -4.71
C PRO A 7 3.60 -16.90 -4.67
N PHE A 8 2.89 -17.17 -3.57
CA PHE A 8 1.50 -16.76 -3.39
C PHE A 8 1.43 -15.38 -2.72
N THR A 9 1.47 -14.33 -3.53
CA THR A 9 1.31 -12.94 -3.07
C THR A 9 0.29 -12.20 -3.93
N GLY A 10 -0.47 -11.30 -3.33
CA GLY A 10 -1.41 -10.45 -4.05
C GLY A 10 -2.39 -11.23 -4.94
N LEU A 11 -2.30 -10.99 -6.26
CA LEU A 11 -3.20 -11.61 -7.24
C LEU A 11 -3.04 -13.13 -7.34
N ALA A 12 -1.82 -13.66 -7.20
CA ALA A 12 -1.56 -15.10 -7.22
C ALA A 12 -2.25 -15.79 -6.05
N LEU A 13 -2.21 -15.19 -4.86
CA LEU A 13 -2.91 -15.70 -3.68
C LEU A 13 -4.43 -15.64 -3.84
N SER A 14 -4.94 -14.54 -4.41
CA SER A 14 -6.36 -14.43 -4.77
C SER A 14 -6.79 -15.54 -5.73
N GLY A 15 -6.02 -15.75 -6.79
CA GLY A 15 -6.26 -16.80 -7.78
C GLY A 15 -6.25 -18.21 -7.16
N PHE A 16 -5.26 -18.50 -6.33
CA PHE A 16 -5.18 -19.75 -5.58
C PHE A 16 -6.44 -19.99 -4.71
N CYS A 17 -6.82 -19.01 -3.89
CA CYS A 17 -8.00 -19.10 -3.05
C CYS A 17 -9.29 -19.32 -3.86
N MET A 18 -9.42 -18.62 -5.00
CA MET A 18 -10.56 -18.76 -5.90
C MET A 18 -10.62 -20.18 -6.51
N GLN A 19 -9.50 -20.68 -7.03
CA GLN A 19 -9.43 -22.01 -7.66
C GLN A 19 -9.76 -23.10 -6.64
N VAL A 20 -9.17 -23.05 -5.44
CA VAL A 20 -9.47 -24.02 -4.38
C VAL A 20 -10.93 -23.92 -3.92
N SER A 21 -11.51 -22.72 -3.84
CA SER A 21 -12.95 -22.55 -3.56
C SER A 21 -13.83 -23.23 -4.61
N LEU A 22 -13.50 -23.07 -5.89
CA LEU A 22 -14.22 -23.72 -6.99
C LEU A 22 -14.10 -25.25 -6.98
N LEU A 23 -12.90 -25.78 -6.69
CA LEU A 23 -12.70 -27.23 -6.54
C LEU A 23 -13.57 -27.79 -5.41
N TYR A 24 -13.61 -27.08 -4.28
CA TYR A 24 -14.41 -27.49 -3.13
C TYR A 24 -15.93 -27.45 -3.44
N GLN A 25 -16.41 -26.40 -4.11
CA GLN A 25 -17.80 -26.27 -4.56
C GLN A 25 -18.21 -27.35 -5.58
N ALA A 26 -17.27 -27.70 -6.46
CA ALA A 26 -17.46 -28.77 -7.45
C ALA A 26 -17.33 -30.19 -6.85
N ALA A 27 -17.09 -30.32 -5.54
CA ALA A 27 -16.83 -31.58 -4.86
C ALA A 27 -15.69 -32.41 -5.50
N VAL A 28 -14.72 -31.72 -6.13
CA VAL A 28 -13.51 -32.34 -6.66
C VAL A 28 -12.54 -32.59 -5.50
N PRO A 29 -11.91 -33.77 -5.39
CA PRO A 29 -10.91 -34.00 -4.37
C PRO A 29 -9.77 -32.97 -4.48
N LEU A 30 -9.48 -32.26 -3.37
CA LEU A 30 -8.51 -31.16 -3.39
C LEU A 30 -7.11 -31.64 -3.83
N TYR A 31 -6.70 -32.88 -3.51
CA TYR A 31 -5.43 -33.40 -3.93
C TYR A 31 -5.32 -33.56 -5.47
N GLU A 32 -6.44 -33.89 -6.15
CA GLU A 32 -6.48 -33.93 -7.61
C GLU A 32 -6.42 -32.54 -8.23
N GLY A 33 -7.23 -31.61 -7.72
CA GLY A 33 -7.25 -30.23 -8.18
C GLY A 33 -5.89 -29.54 -8.02
N LEU A 34 -5.24 -29.70 -6.87
CA LEU A 34 -3.89 -29.15 -6.64
C LEU A 34 -2.83 -29.81 -7.52
N SER A 35 -2.98 -31.10 -7.88
CA SER A 35 -2.08 -31.75 -8.84
C SER A 35 -2.19 -31.14 -10.23
N VAL A 36 -3.42 -30.85 -10.69
CA VAL A 36 -3.64 -30.17 -11.98
C VAL A 36 -3.08 -28.74 -11.93
N MET A 37 -3.32 -27.99 -10.84
CA MET A 37 -2.75 -26.66 -10.67
C MET A 37 -1.22 -26.68 -10.69
N ALA A 38 -0.58 -27.74 -10.18
CA ALA A 38 0.87 -27.90 -10.20
C ALA A 38 1.41 -28.14 -11.62
N GLU A 39 0.63 -28.74 -12.53
CA GLU A 39 1.01 -28.91 -13.95
C GLU A 39 1.01 -27.59 -14.68
N ASP A 40 0.10 -26.66 -14.33
CA ASP A 40 -0.06 -25.34 -14.93
C ASP A 40 0.71 -24.23 -14.17
N ALA A 41 1.56 -24.60 -13.19
CA ALA A 41 2.28 -23.63 -12.36
C ALA A 41 3.23 -22.74 -13.18
N HIS A 42 3.28 -21.45 -12.83
CA HIS A 42 4.07 -20.44 -13.54
C HIS A 42 5.56 -20.45 -13.13
N SER A 43 5.90 -21.07 -12.01
CA SER A 43 7.27 -21.21 -11.51
C SER A 43 7.50 -22.59 -10.92
N GLU A 44 8.77 -23.06 -10.92
CA GLU A 44 9.13 -24.34 -10.28
C GLU A 44 8.86 -24.30 -8.77
N GLU A 45 9.02 -23.15 -8.11
CA GLU A 45 8.74 -22.97 -6.69
C GLU A 45 7.24 -23.14 -6.38
N GLU A 46 6.36 -22.58 -7.21
CA GLU A 46 4.91 -22.78 -7.11
C GLU A 46 4.53 -24.24 -7.32
N LYS A 47 5.12 -24.87 -8.32
CA LYS A 47 4.91 -26.29 -8.64
C LYS A 47 5.31 -27.22 -7.49
N GLU A 48 6.47 -26.97 -6.88
CA GLU A 48 6.94 -27.74 -5.72
C GLU A 48 5.95 -27.62 -4.54
N ILE A 49 5.50 -26.41 -4.23
CA ILE A 49 4.55 -26.15 -3.16
C ILE A 49 3.21 -26.85 -3.42
N LEU A 50 2.64 -26.68 -4.60
CA LEU A 50 1.36 -27.31 -4.95
C LEU A 50 1.45 -28.84 -4.95
N THR A 51 2.58 -29.40 -5.40
CA THR A 51 2.85 -30.83 -5.37
C THR A 51 2.99 -31.35 -3.92
N GLU A 52 3.69 -30.62 -3.05
CA GLU A 52 3.78 -30.96 -1.61
C GLU A 52 2.41 -30.93 -0.94
N MET A 53 1.59 -29.92 -1.26
CA MET A 53 0.23 -29.81 -0.74
C MET A 53 -0.63 -30.98 -1.21
N ALA A 54 -0.61 -31.32 -2.49
CA ALA A 54 -1.35 -32.47 -3.06
C ALA A 54 -0.96 -33.78 -2.38
N ASN A 55 0.34 -34.00 -2.18
CA ASN A 55 0.85 -35.19 -1.50
C ASN A 55 0.44 -35.26 -0.02
N SER A 56 0.48 -34.14 0.69
CA SER A 56 0.05 -34.08 2.09
C SER A 56 -1.44 -34.42 2.24
N LEU A 57 -2.29 -33.87 1.36
CA LEU A 57 -3.72 -34.24 1.34
C LEU A 57 -3.96 -35.70 1.00
N ARG A 58 -3.17 -36.32 0.08
CA ARG A 58 -3.22 -37.73 -0.24
C ARG A 58 -2.85 -38.61 0.95
N MET A 59 -1.95 -38.15 1.83
CA MET A 59 -1.57 -38.83 3.07
C MET A 59 -2.65 -38.72 4.17
N GLY A 60 -3.73 -37.96 3.93
CA GLY A 60 -4.85 -37.79 4.85
C GLY A 60 -4.73 -36.58 5.80
N PHE A 61 -3.76 -35.71 5.59
CA PHE A 61 -3.73 -34.42 6.33
C PHE A 61 -4.92 -33.57 5.92
N SER A 62 -5.41 -32.76 6.85
CA SER A 62 -6.44 -31.75 6.54
C SER A 62 -5.88 -30.63 5.66
N PHE A 63 -6.77 -29.87 5.00
CA PHE A 63 -6.32 -28.75 4.17
C PHE A 63 -5.62 -27.67 5.00
N SER A 64 -6.14 -27.37 6.19
CA SER A 64 -5.53 -26.43 7.11
C SER A 64 -4.16 -26.87 7.64
N GLU A 65 -3.99 -28.16 7.92
CA GLU A 65 -2.69 -28.72 8.32
C GLU A 65 -1.67 -28.64 7.18
N THR A 66 -2.12 -28.92 5.96
CA THR A 66 -1.31 -28.85 4.74
C THR A 66 -0.81 -27.43 4.50
N VAL A 67 -1.69 -26.42 4.59
CA VAL A 67 -1.36 -25.00 4.42
C VAL A 67 -0.34 -24.54 5.46
N LYS A 68 -0.51 -24.93 6.72
CA LYS A 68 0.44 -24.60 7.80
C LYS A 68 1.81 -25.25 7.61
N LYS A 69 1.82 -26.51 7.14
CA LYS A 69 3.05 -27.28 6.93
C LYS A 69 3.95 -26.63 5.88
N VAL A 70 3.38 -26.16 4.79
CA VAL A 70 4.11 -25.49 3.71
C VAL A 70 4.64 -24.12 4.13
N ASN A 71 4.01 -23.47 5.12
CA ASN A 71 4.45 -22.21 5.74
C ASN A 71 4.82 -21.11 4.73
N CYS A 72 4.09 -21.04 3.62
CA CYS A 72 4.27 -20.03 2.57
C CYS A 72 3.11 -19.02 2.50
N PHE A 73 2.04 -19.24 3.26
CA PHE A 73 0.87 -18.40 3.27
C PHE A 73 0.92 -17.34 4.39
N PRO A 74 0.29 -16.17 4.20
CA PRO A 74 0.12 -15.21 5.28
C PRO A 74 -0.66 -15.81 6.46
N SER A 75 -0.31 -15.45 7.69
CA SER A 75 -0.95 -15.95 8.90
C SER A 75 -2.47 -15.75 8.91
N TYR A 76 -2.94 -14.66 8.32
CA TYR A 76 -4.37 -14.40 8.13
C TYR A 76 -5.05 -15.49 7.27
N THR A 77 -4.44 -15.85 6.14
CA THR A 77 -4.95 -16.93 5.27
C THR A 77 -5.00 -18.26 6.01
N GLU A 78 -3.93 -18.60 6.74
CA GLU A 78 -3.87 -19.83 7.51
C GLU A 78 -4.96 -19.90 8.59
N GLU A 79 -5.13 -18.82 9.38
CA GLU A 79 -6.16 -18.76 10.43
C GLU A 79 -7.57 -18.87 9.84
N MET A 80 -7.84 -18.17 8.72
CA MET A 80 -9.15 -18.23 8.06
C MET A 80 -9.44 -19.59 7.46
N ILE A 81 -8.45 -20.27 6.86
CA ILE A 81 -8.60 -21.63 6.33
C ILE A 81 -8.90 -22.62 7.48
N VAL A 82 -8.15 -22.57 8.58
CA VAL A 82 -8.43 -23.39 9.77
C VAL A 82 -9.87 -23.20 10.24
N LEU A 83 -10.30 -21.97 10.24
CA LEU A 83 -11.62 -21.60 10.70
C LEU A 83 -12.71 -22.13 9.75
N GLY A 84 -12.56 -21.89 8.44
CA GLY A 84 -13.49 -22.37 7.40
C GLY A 84 -13.60 -23.90 7.38
N GLU A 85 -12.48 -24.61 7.55
CA GLU A 85 -12.49 -26.07 7.60
C GLU A 85 -13.20 -26.61 8.85
N ARG A 86 -12.94 -26.02 10.02
CA ARG A 86 -13.60 -26.41 11.29
C ARG A 86 -15.10 -26.14 11.30
N THR A 87 -15.56 -25.12 10.58
CA THR A 87 -16.98 -24.74 10.50
C THR A 87 -17.71 -25.37 9.31
N GLY A 88 -16.99 -26.07 8.41
CA GLY A 88 -17.55 -26.61 7.18
C GLY A 88 -17.91 -25.55 6.15
N THR A 89 -17.35 -24.34 6.24
CA THR A 89 -17.63 -23.20 5.34
C THR A 89 -16.36 -22.79 4.56
N LEU A 90 -15.53 -23.78 4.21
CA LEU A 90 -14.24 -23.55 3.56
C LEU A 90 -14.39 -22.84 2.20
N ASP A 91 -15.41 -23.17 1.42
CA ASP A 91 -15.75 -22.56 0.14
C ASP A 91 -16.04 -21.05 0.29
N VAL A 92 -16.89 -20.70 1.25
CA VAL A 92 -17.24 -19.31 1.54
C VAL A 92 -16.02 -18.53 2.04
N THR A 93 -15.21 -19.16 2.90
CA THR A 93 -14.01 -18.56 3.46
C THR A 93 -12.96 -18.30 2.39
N LEU A 94 -12.68 -19.28 1.52
CA LEU A 94 -11.73 -19.15 0.42
C LEU A 94 -12.19 -18.10 -0.60
N ASN A 95 -13.46 -18.06 -0.93
CA ASN A 95 -14.01 -17.00 -1.81
C ASN A 95 -13.87 -15.61 -1.17
N GLY A 96 -14.11 -15.50 0.14
CA GLY A 96 -13.87 -14.27 0.91
C GLY A 96 -12.41 -13.83 0.88
N LEU A 97 -11.48 -14.77 1.06
CA LEU A 97 -10.03 -14.51 0.95
C LEU A 97 -9.62 -14.10 -0.47
N ALA A 98 -10.15 -14.76 -1.50
CA ALA A 98 -9.90 -14.40 -2.89
C ALA A 98 -10.31 -12.95 -3.17
N SER A 99 -11.53 -12.57 -2.80
CA SER A 99 -12.02 -11.19 -2.94
C SER A 99 -11.18 -10.19 -2.13
N HIS A 100 -10.74 -10.55 -0.93
CA HIS A 100 -9.90 -9.71 -0.09
C HIS A 100 -8.55 -9.40 -0.77
N TYR A 101 -7.84 -10.42 -1.23
CA TYR A 101 -6.53 -10.25 -1.87
C TYR A 101 -6.62 -9.60 -3.26
N GLU A 102 -7.71 -9.84 -4.00
CA GLU A 102 -7.96 -9.14 -5.27
C GLU A 102 -8.10 -7.62 -5.05
N LYS A 103 -8.89 -7.22 -4.04
CA LYS A 103 -9.06 -5.81 -3.68
C LYS A 103 -7.76 -5.18 -3.18
N GLU A 104 -7.02 -5.88 -2.33
CA GLU A 104 -5.72 -5.42 -1.83
C GLU A 104 -4.73 -5.20 -2.98
N HIS A 105 -4.70 -6.13 -3.95
CA HIS A 105 -3.87 -5.99 -5.16
C HIS A 105 -4.29 -4.79 -6.01
N LYS A 106 -5.60 -4.61 -6.27
CA LYS A 106 -6.13 -3.47 -7.04
C LYS A 106 -5.78 -2.13 -6.39
N LEU A 107 -5.87 -2.03 -5.07
CA LEU A 107 -5.47 -0.82 -4.34
C LEU A 107 -3.96 -0.55 -4.48
N ALA A 108 -3.13 -1.57 -4.29
CA ALA A 108 -1.68 -1.43 -4.44
C ALA A 108 -1.29 -1.03 -5.87
N GLU A 109 -1.96 -1.61 -6.88
CA GLU A 109 -1.74 -1.26 -8.29
C GLU A 109 -2.22 0.17 -8.60
N GLY A 110 -3.39 0.57 -8.12
CA GLY A 110 -3.92 1.92 -8.23
C GLY A 110 -2.95 2.94 -7.63
N LEU A 111 -2.45 2.69 -6.42
CA LEU A 111 -1.44 3.52 -5.77
C LEU A 111 -0.14 3.61 -6.57
N ARG A 112 0.35 2.49 -7.08
CA ARG A 112 1.55 2.46 -7.93
C ARG A 112 1.38 3.29 -9.21
N ARG A 113 0.23 3.18 -9.88
CA ARG A 113 -0.09 3.96 -11.08
C ARG A 113 -0.19 5.46 -10.75
N ALA A 114 -0.89 5.81 -9.67
CA ALA A 114 -1.04 7.19 -9.23
C ALA A 114 0.30 7.87 -8.90
N LEU A 115 1.25 7.14 -8.31
CA LEU A 115 2.58 7.67 -7.95
C LEU A 115 3.57 7.72 -9.13
N THR A 116 3.34 6.98 -10.21
CA THR A 116 4.26 6.92 -11.35
C THR A 116 4.39 8.28 -12.05
N TYR A 117 3.27 8.97 -12.28
CA TYR A 117 3.27 10.27 -12.94
C TYR A 117 3.99 11.37 -12.11
N PRO A 118 3.70 11.59 -10.82
CA PRO A 118 4.45 12.52 -9.99
C PRO A 118 5.94 12.19 -9.90
N ALA A 119 6.31 10.91 -9.81
CA ALA A 119 7.72 10.51 -9.78
C ALA A 119 8.46 10.88 -11.07
N MET A 120 7.83 10.70 -12.23
CA MET A 120 8.40 11.13 -13.52
C MET A 120 8.53 12.66 -13.59
N MET A 121 7.54 13.40 -13.13
CA MET A 121 7.59 14.87 -13.10
C MET A 121 8.70 15.39 -12.19
N VAL A 122 8.84 14.82 -10.98
CA VAL A 122 9.93 15.17 -10.06
C VAL A 122 11.29 14.86 -10.67
N CYS A 123 11.45 13.70 -11.30
CA CYS A 123 12.68 13.32 -11.96
C CYS A 123 13.05 14.32 -13.09
N MET A 124 12.08 14.68 -13.94
CA MET A 124 12.28 15.67 -15.00
C MET A 124 12.63 17.05 -14.45
N LEU A 125 11.95 17.48 -13.38
CA LEU A 125 12.26 18.75 -12.68
C LEU A 125 13.70 18.76 -12.18
N LEU A 126 14.15 17.67 -11.52
CA LEU A 126 15.50 17.57 -11.00
C LEU A 126 16.55 17.60 -12.11
N VAL A 127 16.29 16.95 -13.25
CA VAL A 127 17.18 17.02 -14.43
C VAL A 127 17.27 18.44 -14.97
N ILE A 128 16.16 19.15 -15.12
CA ILE A 128 16.15 20.55 -15.60
C ILE A 128 16.93 21.44 -14.63
N LEU A 129 16.69 21.35 -13.33
CA LEU A 129 17.42 22.12 -12.32
C LEU A 129 18.93 21.81 -12.33
N PHE A 130 19.28 20.53 -12.48
CA PHE A 130 20.68 20.12 -12.58
C PHE A 130 21.38 20.75 -13.78
N VAL A 131 20.79 20.66 -14.96
CA VAL A 131 21.34 21.27 -16.20
C VAL A 131 21.46 22.78 -16.04
N LEU A 132 20.44 23.41 -15.47
CA LEU A 132 20.39 24.87 -15.27
C LEU A 132 21.52 25.35 -14.36
N PHE A 133 21.71 24.73 -13.20
CA PHE A 133 22.69 25.16 -12.22
C PHE A 133 24.13 24.68 -12.54
N VAL A 134 24.31 23.51 -13.13
CA VAL A 134 25.65 22.93 -13.39
C VAL A 134 26.22 23.39 -14.74
N LYS A 135 25.38 23.63 -15.75
CA LYS A 135 25.83 24.02 -17.08
C LYS A 135 25.59 25.48 -17.42
N ILE A 136 24.42 26.01 -17.10
CA ILE A 136 24.03 27.36 -17.54
C ILE A 136 24.61 28.41 -16.61
N MET A 137 24.48 28.24 -15.30
CA MET A 137 24.96 29.22 -14.32
C MET A 137 26.47 29.51 -14.41
N PRO A 138 27.38 28.53 -14.55
CA PRO A 138 28.82 28.81 -14.69
C PRO A 138 29.15 29.66 -15.92
N VAL A 139 28.48 29.44 -17.06
CA VAL A 139 28.68 30.25 -18.27
C VAL A 139 28.42 31.73 -18.00
N PHE A 140 27.37 32.04 -17.24
CA PHE A 140 27.12 33.44 -16.88
C PHE A 140 28.14 33.98 -15.88
N THR A 141 28.63 33.18 -14.96
CA THR A 141 29.70 33.59 -14.05
C THR A 141 30.96 33.96 -14.81
N ASP A 142 31.37 33.14 -15.77
CA ASP A 142 32.55 33.40 -16.64
C ASP A 142 32.38 34.68 -17.47
N VAL A 143 31.18 34.96 -17.98
CA VAL A 143 30.89 36.24 -18.69
C VAL A 143 31.02 37.45 -17.79
N TYR A 144 30.56 37.33 -16.53
CA TYR A 144 30.73 38.42 -15.54
C TYR A 144 32.21 38.73 -15.24
N GLU A 145 32.99 37.69 -15.02
CA GLU A 145 34.43 37.82 -14.76
C GLU A 145 35.15 38.48 -15.97
N GLN A 146 34.81 38.07 -17.21
CA GLN A 146 35.38 38.67 -18.43
C GLN A 146 34.99 40.12 -18.64
N LEU A 147 33.82 40.54 -18.18
CA LEU A 147 33.35 41.94 -18.27
C LEU A 147 33.87 42.80 -17.14
N GLY A 148 34.62 42.25 -16.17
CA GLY A 148 35.12 42.99 -15.01
C GLY A 148 34.03 43.50 -14.09
N ALA A 149 32.80 43.01 -14.20
CA ALA A 149 31.67 43.46 -13.41
C ALA A 149 31.63 42.67 -12.07
N SER A 150 31.34 43.39 -10.98
CA SER A 150 31.10 42.73 -9.70
C SER A 150 29.79 41.92 -9.75
N ILE A 151 29.87 40.67 -9.31
CA ILE A 151 28.68 39.79 -9.27
C ILE A 151 27.68 40.36 -8.26
N PRO A 152 26.43 40.64 -8.66
CA PRO A 152 25.43 41.17 -7.73
C PRO A 152 25.15 40.18 -6.59
N PRO A 153 24.83 40.65 -5.37
CA PRO A 153 24.55 39.79 -4.22
C PRO A 153 23.43 38.78 -4.47
N VAL A 154 22.45 39.12 -5.30
CA VAL A 154 21.34 38.22 -5.71
C VAL A 154 21.88 37.05 -6.55
N THR A 155 22.79 37.33 -7.50
CA THR A 155 23.42 36.29 -8.33
C THR A 155 24.31 35.38 -7.49
N GLN A 156 25.08 35.93 -6.54
CA GLN A 156 25.90 35.17 -5.62
C GLN A 156 25.04 34.23 -4.73
N ALA A 157 23.91 34.74 -4.24
CA ALA A 157 22.95 33.94 -3.48
C ALA A 157 22.34 32.83 -4.34
N ALA A 158 22.00 33.09 -5.62
CA ALA A 158 21.49 32.11 -6.55
C ALA A 158 22.53 31.02 -6.87
N ILE A 159 23.80 31.36 -7.04
CA ILE A 159 24.89 30.42 -7.25
C ILE A 159 25.07 29.49 -6.05
N ASN A 160 25.11 30.06 -4.83
CA ASN A 160 25.25 29.29 -3.60
C ASN A 160 24.06 28.38 -3.37
N PHE A 161 22.82 28.87 -3.57
CA PHE A 161 21.61 28.08 -3.49
C PHE A 161 21.57 27.00 -4.56
N GLY A 162 21.97 27.31 -5.79
CA GLY A 162 22.07 26.38 -6.90
C GLY A 162 23.05 25.24 -6.65
N GLY A 163 24.21 25.55 -6.01
CA GLY A 163 25.18 24.53 -5.58
C GLY A 163 24.59 23.53 -4.60
N ILE A 164 23.83 24.02 -3.61
CA ILE A 164 23.15 23.15 -2.65
C ILE A 164 22.04 22.34 -3.35
N VAL A 165 21.21 23.01 -4.15
CA VAL A 165 20.09 22.35 -4.87
C VAL A 165 20.61 21.29 -5.86
N SER A 166 21.71 21.58 -6.60
CA SER A 166 22.29 20.61 -7.53
C SER A 166 22.92 19.41 -6.80
N GLY A 167 23.56 19.63 -5.64
CA GLY A 167 24.07 18.55 -4.81
C GLY A 167 22.93 17.66 -4.26
N VAL A 168 21.88 18.27 -3.74
CA VAL A 168 20.70 17.54 -3.26
C VAL A 168 20.00 16.82 -4.41
N ALA A 169 19.84 17.46 -5.58
CA ALA A 169 19.24 16.85 -6.76
C ALA A 169 20.04 15.61 -7.21
N LEU A 170 21.37 15.70 -7.23
CA LEU A 170 22.23 14.57 -7.61
C LEU A 170 22.10 13.41 -6.62
N VAL A 171 22.06 13.69 -5.33
CA VAL A 171 21.86 12.67 -4.29
C VAL A 171 20.47 12.03 -4.42
N VAL A 172 19.44 12.82 -4.66
CA VAL A 172 18.05 12.31 -4.83
C VAL A 172 17.93 11.49 -6.11
N ILE A 173 18.49 11.95 -7.24
CA ILE A 173 18.50 11.19 -8.50
C ILE A 173 19.27 9.88 -8.33
N ALA A 174 20.43 9.91 -7.68
CA ALA A 174 21.24 8.72 -7.40
C ALA A 174 20.50 7.75 -6.47
N ALA A 175 19.82 8.26 -5.44
CA ALA A 175 19.01 7.45 -4.53
C ALA A 175 17.79 6.83 -5.24
N LEU A 176 17.10 7.59 -6.11
CA LEU A 176 15.99 7.08 -6.92
C LEU A 176 16.47 6.04 -7.94
N ALA A 177 17.59 6.29 -8.62
CA ALA A 177 18.17 5.32 -9.55
C ALA A 177 18.62 4.04 -8.82
N ALA A 178 19.29 4.17 -7.68
CA ALA A 178 19.67 3.05 -6.83
C ALA A 178 18.46 2.29 -6.33
N PHE A 179 17.38 2.98 -5.94
CA PHE A 179 16.11 2.37 -5.53
C PHE A 179 15.45 1.60 -6.67
N VAL A 180 15.37 2.18 -7.87
CA VAL A 180 14.82 1.52 -9.07
C VAL A 180 15.66 0.30 -9.48
N ILE A 181 16.99 0.43 -9.45
CA ILE A 181 17.91 -0.66 -9.74
C ILE A 181 17.79 -1.75 -8.68
N PHE A 182 17.72 -1.37 -7.41
CA PHE A 182 17.52 -2.29 -6.28
C PHE A 182 16.19 -3.05 -6.40
N VAL A 183 15.09 -2.36 -6.73
CA VAL A 183 13.78 -3.00 -6.95
C VAL A 183 13.81 -3.94 -8.16
N LYS A 184 14.51 -3.57 -9.25
CA LYS A 184 14.68 -4.44 -10.43
C LYS A 184 15.61 -5.64 -10.18
N LEU A 185 16.70 -5.45 -9.43
CA LEU A 185 17.63 -6.54 -9.10
C LEU A 185 17.10 -7.45 -8.00
N SER A 186 16.31 -6.93 -7.07
CA SER A 186 15.70 -7.73 -6.01
C SER A 186 14.57 -8.61 -6.51
N GLY A 187 14.25 -8.56 -7.80
CA GLY A 187 13.26 -9.39 -8.49
C GLY A 187 12.15 -9.86 -7.56
N ASP A 188 11.02 -9.20 -7.61
CA ASP A 188 9.76 -9.61 -6.95
C ASP A 188 9.74 -9.83 -5.42
N SER A 189 10.85 -9.51 -4.76
CA SER A 189 10.92 -9.55 -3.30
C SER A 189 10.46 -8.21 -2.74
N GLY A 190 9.21 -8.11 -2.36
CA GLY A 190 8.60 -6.95 -1.73
C GLY A 190 9.19 -6.53 -0.37
N LYS A 191 10.51 -6.51 -0.24
CA LYS A 191 11.20 -5.96 0.92
C LYS A 191 11.65 -4.54 0.59
N CYS A 192 10.85 -3.57 0.99
CA CYS A 192 11.35 -2.21 1.20
C CYS A 192 12.54 -2.27 2.16
N PRO A 193 13.64 -1.51 1.91
CA PRO A 193 14.73 -1.42 2.88
C PRO A 193 14.17 -0.92 4.22
N ALA A 194 14.63 -1.51 5.32
CA ALA A 194 14.14 -1.23 6.69
C ALA A 194 14.09 0.27 7.04
N PHE A 195 14.91 1.09 6.39
CA PHE A 195 14.91 2.54 6.51
C PHE A 195 13.67 3.21 5.84
N ALA A 196 13.25 2.73 4.68
CA ALA A 196 12.04 3.20 4.00
C ALA A 196 10.78 2.75 4.76
N GLU A 197 10.81 1.55 5.33
CA GLU A 197 9.76 1.01 6.18
C GLU A 197 9.58 1.85 7.47
N SER A 198 10.66 2.27 8.10
CA SER A 198 10.62 3.10 9.32
C SER A 198 10.09 4.52 9.07
N ILE A 199 10.40 5.13 7.94
CA ILE A 199 9.87 6.46 7.57
C ILE A 199 8.43 6.35 7.10
N LEU A 200 8.12 5.35 6.26
CA LEU A 200 6.77 5.08 5.80
C LEU A 200 5.83 4.71 6.97
N THR A 201 6.26 3.89 7.92
CA THR A 201 5.46 3.50 9.08
C THR A 201 5.18 4.70 10.00
N SER A 202 6.14 5.60 10.22
CA SER A 202 5.94 6.79 11.06
C SER A 202 4.98 7.80 10.44
N ILE A 203 5.01 7.96 9.11
CA ILE A 203 4.08 8.83 8.37
C ILE A 203 2.72 8.13 8.21
N HIS A 204 2.74 6.82 8.01
CA HIS A 204 1.54 6.01 7.77
C HIS A 204 0.69 5.86 9.04
N GLN A 205 1.30 5.72 10.22
CA GLN A 205 0.61 5.51 11.50
C GLN A 205 -0.31 6.66 11.95
N LYS A 206 -0.14 7.88 11.44
CA LYS A 206 -0.98 9.05 11.76
C LYS A 206 -1.84 9.53 10.58
N SER A 207 -1.82 8.83 9.45
CA SER A 207 -2.54 9.24 8.25
C SER A 207 -4.02 8.82 8.35
N GLN A 208 -4.91 9.69 7.92
CA GLN A 208 -6.33 9.39 7.73
C GLN A 208 -6.55 8.17 6.82
N ILE A 209 -5.67 7.97 5.85
CA ILE A 209 -5.66 6.81 4.94
C ILE A 209 -5.42 5.51 5.71
N SER A 210 -4.45 5.49 6.63
CA SER A 210 -4.16 4.33 7.46
C SER A 210 -5.34 3.96 8.37
N HIS A 211 -6.02 4.96 8.93
CA HIS A 211 -7.22 4.76 9.73
C HIS A 211 -8.36 4.12 8.90
N MET A 212 -8.61 4.66 7.68
CA MET A 212 -9.61 4.11 6.76
C MET A 212 -9.28 2.67 6.36
N THR A 213 -8.02 2.38 6.03
CA THR A 213 -7.54 1.04 5.69
C THR A 213 -7.71 0.05 6.85
N ALA A 214 -7.45 0.49 8.08
CA ALA A 214 -7.65 -0.32 9.28
C ALA A 214 -9.13 -0.66 9.51
N LEU A 215 -10.03 0.32 9.36
CA LEU A 215 -11.48 0.09 9.45
C LEU A 215 -11.99 -0.82 8.33
N ARG A 216 -11.49 -0.64 7.10
CA ARG A 216 -11.77 -1.54 5.98
C ARG A 216 -11.42 -2.99 6.32
N ARG A 217 -10.17 -3.23 6.78
CA ARG A 217 -9.70 -4.57 7.18
C ARG A 217 -10.59 -5.15 8.27
N PHE A 218 -10.91 -4.37 9.29
CA PHE A 218 -11.84 -4.77 10.34
C PHE A 218 -13.20 -5.19 9.78
N CYS A 219 -13.83 -4.35 8.97
CA CYS A 219 -15.14 -4.64 8.37
C CYS A 219 -15.11 -5.90 7.50
N SER A 220 -14.07 -6.07 6.67
CA SER A 220 -13.90 -7.23 5.81
C SER A 220 -13.80 -8.52 6.63
N ILE A 221 -12.97 -8.55 7.66
CA ILE A 221 -12.77 -9.72 8.52
C ILE A 221 -14.06 -10.09 9.27
N ILE A 222 -14.71 -9.09 9.88
CA ILE A 222 -15.96 -9.33 10.62
C ILE A 222 -17.10 -9.75 9.68
N SER A 223 -17.17 -9.18 8.46
CA SER A 223 -18.15 -9.60 7.44
C SER A 223 -17.99 -11.09 7.11
N VAL A 224 -16.77 -11.53 6.82
CA VAL A 224 -16.48 -12.95 6.54
C VAL A 224 -16.80 -13.80 7.78
N THR A 225 -16.46 -13.35 8.97
CA THR A 225 -16.78 -14.03 10.24
C THR A 225 -18.29 -14.29 10.39
N PHE A 226 -19.13 -13.28 10.15
CA PHE A 226 -20.59 -13.44 10.20
C PHE A 226 -21.12 -14.34 9.08
N ARG A 227 -20.57 -14.22 7.88
CA ARG A 227 -20.93 -15.07 6.74
C ARG A 227 -20.65 -16.54 6.97
N CYS A 228 -19.53 -16.83 7.65
CA CYS A 228 -19.15 -18.20 8.05
C CYS A 228 -19.89 -18.69 9.31
N GLY A 229 -20.80 -17.90 9.90
CA GLY A 229 -21.54 -18.27 11.11
C GLY A 229 -20.66 -18.40 12.35
N LEU A 230 -19.51 -17.75 12.38
CA LEU A 230 -18.56 -17.81 13.48
C LEU A 230 -18.98 -16.93 14.64
N ARG A 231 -18.44 -17.25 15.82
CA ARG A 231 -18.63 -16.44 17.00
C ARG A 231 -17.99 -15.07 16.83
N THR A 232 -18.70 -14.04 17.19
CA THR A 232 -18.26 -12.65 17.06
C THR A 232 -16.92 -12.38 17.76
N ASP A 233 -16.69 -12.99 18.93
CA ASP A 233 -15.44 -12.84 19.68
C ASP A 233 -14.20 -13.34 18.92
N GLN A 234 -14.34 -14.42 18.16
CA GLN A 234 -13.27 -14.95 17.30
C GLN A 234 -12.95 -14.00 16.15
N GLY A 235 -13.98 -13.42 15.52
CA GLY A 235 -13.78 -12.40 14.49
C GLY A 235 -13.03 -11.16 15.01
N PHE A 236 -13.39 -10.68 16.19
CA PHE A 236 -12.66 -9.58 16.84
C PHE A 236 -11.21 -9.94 17.20
N GLU A 237 -10.94 -11.19 17.55
CA GLU A 237 -9.57 -11.64 17.81
C GLU A 237 -8.72 -11.59 16.56
N ILE A 238 -9.22 -12.14 15.44
CA ILE A 238 -8.53 -12.11 14.16
C ILE A 238 -8.35 -10.66 13.69
N ALA A 239 -9.43 -9.87 13.72
CA ALA A 239 -9.38 -8.45 13.34
C ALA A 239 -8.38 -7.66 14.17
N GLY A 240 -8.30 -7.92 15.49
CA GLY A 240 -7.36 -7.24 16.38
C GLY A 240 -5.88 -7.51 16.08
N ARG A 241 -5.56 -8.67 15.48
CA ARG A 241 -4.19 -9.00 15.03
C ARG A 241 -3.84 -8.39 13.68
N MET A 242 -4.86 -8.10 12.85
CA MET A 242 -4.69 -7.65 11.46
C MET A 242 -4.79 -6.13 11.29
N VAL A 243 -5.28 -5.43 12.32
CA VAL A 243 -5.41 -3.97 12.31
C VAL A 243 -4.09 -3.35 12.77
N GLU A 244 -3.45 -2.59 11.88
CA GLU A 244 -2.13 -2.00 12.11
C GLU A 244 -2.18 -0.54 12.60
N HIS A 245 -3.38 0.05 12.77
CA HIS A 245 -3.55 1.42 13.28
C HIS A 245 -3.77 1.42 14.80
N PRO A 246 -2.94 2.11 15.59
CA PRO A 246 -2.95 2.01 17.07
C PRO A 246 -4.28 2.40 17.71
N ASP A 247 -4.94 3.46 17.18
CA ASP A 247 -6.24 3.88 17.72
C ASP A 247 -7.33 2.86 17.43
N VAL A 248 -7.37 2.36 16.18
CA VAL A 248 -8.36 1.34 15.77
C VAL A 248 -8.10 0.02 16.50
N GLU A 249 -6.85 -0.39 16.67
CA GLU A 249 -6.48 -1.57 17.47
C GLU A 249 -7.01 -1.47 18.91
N THR A 250 -6.82 -0.31 19.54
CA THR A 250 -7.31 -0.05 20.91
C THR A 250 -8.84 -0.13 20.96
N GLN A 251 -9.52 0.46 19.98
CA GLN A 251 -10.97 0.43 19.87
C GLN A 251 -11.50 -1.00 19.63
N VAL A 252 -10.83 -1.78 18.77
CA VAL A 252 -11.16 -3.18 18.48
C VAL A 252 -11.01 -4.03 19.76
N LYS A 253 -9.91 -3.84 20.53
CA LYS A 253 -9.70 -4.53 21.80
C LYS A 253 -10.80 -4.19 22.82
N LYS A 254 -11.21 -2.92 22.88
CA LYS A 254 -12.31 -2.46 23.77
C LYS A 254 -13.65 -3.10 23.37
N ALA A 255 -13.97 -3.10 22.06
CA ALA A 255 -15.18 -3.71 21.54
C ALA A 255 -15.20 -5.23 21.78
N ARG A 256 -14.06 -5.90 21.55
CA ARG A 256 -13.91 -7.34 21.83
C ARG A 256 -14.25 -7.66 23.30
N LYS A 257 -13.70 -6.90 24.25
CA LYS A 257 -13.98 -7.11 25.66
C LYS A 257 -15.47 -7.00 25.97
N ALA A 258 -16.16 -5.98 25.44
CA ALA A 258 -17.59 -5.80 25.61
C ALA A 258 -18.39 -6.98 25.03
N VAL A 259 -18.02 -7.48 23.85
CA VAL A 259 -18.66 -8.67 23.24
C VAL A 259 -18.44 -9.93 24.09
N MET A 260 -17.27 -10.12 24.65
CA MET A 260 -16.99 -11.25 25.57
C MET A 260 -17.82 -11.17 26.87
N GLU A 261 -18.17 -9.95 27.31
CA GLU A 261 -19.07 -9.68 28.45
C GLU A 261 -20.56 -9.82 28.07
N GLY A 262 -20.87 -10.19 26.82
CA GLY A 262 -22.22 -10.41 26.33
C GLY A 262 -22.93 -9.20 25.71
N THR A 263 -22.19 -8.09 25.51
CA THR A 263 -22.75 -6.91 24.82
C THR A 263 -23.00 -7.21 23.36
N ALA A 264 -24.13 -6.76 22.81
CA ALA A 264 -24.43 -6.92 21.40
C ALA A 264 -23.41 -6.20 20.51
N PHE A 265 -23.15 -6.74 19.31
CA PHE A 265 -22.15 -6.21 18.37
C PHE A 265 -22.29 -4.70 18.14
N TYR A 266 -23.50 -4.22 17.87
CA TYR A 266 -23.76 -2.80 17.62
C TYR A 266 -23.36 -1.91 18.81
N GLU A 267 -23.77 -2.27 20.03
CA GLU A 267 -23.44 -1.49 21.23
C GLU A 267 -21.94 -1.52 21.52
N ALA A 268 -21.30 -2.69 21.34
CA ALA A 268 -19.87 -2.85 21.56
C ALA A 268 -19.04 -1.95 20.60
N VAL A 269 -19.37 -1.90 19.32
CA VAL A 269 -18.62 -1.05 18.34
C VAL A 269 -18.92 0.43 18.54
N LYS A 270 -20.14 0.79 18.95
CA LYS A 270 -20.54 2.16 19.27
C LYS A 270 -19.78 2.69 20.49
N ASP A 271 -19.77 1.93 21.59
CA ASP A 271 -19.13 2.34 22.86
C ASP A 271 -17.60 2.32 22.76
N ALA A 272 -17.06 1.53 21.87
CA ALA A 272 -15.63 1.57 21.53
C ALA A 272 -15.27 2.76 20.63
N GLY A 273 -16.22 3.42 19.99
CA GLY A 273 -15.98 4.52 19.07
C GLY A 273 -15.36 4.12 17.72
N LEU A 274 -15.53 2.85 17.32
CA LEU A 274 -15.02 2.33 16.04
C LEU A 274 -15.64 3.01 14.83
N PHE A 275 -16.93 3.28 14.89
CA PHE A 275 -17.69 3.89 13.81
C PHE A 275 -18.47 5.11 14.31
N SER A 276 -18.72 6.04 13.40
CA SER A 276 -19.50 7.25 13.66
C SER A 276 -20.46 7.54 12.52
N GLY A 277 -21.39 8.45 12.76
CA GLY A 277 -22.29 8.98 11.73
C GLY A 277 -23.10 7.92 10.99
N PHE A 278 -22.99 7.93 9.67
CA PHE A 278 -23.81 7.07 8.79
C PHE A 278 -23.47 5.59 8.91
N ASP A 279 -22.18 5.25 9.04
CA ASP A 279 -21.73 3.86 9.14
C ASP A 279 -22.33 3.17 10.38
N LEU A 280 -22.35 3.88 11.53
CA LEU A 280 -22.96 3.38 12.74
C LEU A 280 -24.47 3.16 12.62
N GLN A 281 -25.17 4.03 11.87
CA GLN A 281 -26.61 3.86 11.59
C GLN A 281 -26.86 2.62 10.72
N LEU A 282 -26.03 2.39 9.68
CA LEU A 282 -26.11 1.21 8.85
C LEU A 282 -25.91 -0.08 9.67
N ILE A 283 -24.89 -0.10 10.54
CA ILE A 283 -24.61 -1.24 11.43
C ILE A 283 -25.81 -1.49 12.38
N ARG A 284 -26.45 -0.43 12.90
CA ARG A 284 -27.63 -0.54 13.77
C ARG A 284 -28.79 -1.21 13.04
N VAL A 285 -29.07 -0.79 11.82
CA VAL A 285 -30.15 -1.39 11.00
C VAL A 285 -29.83 -2.83 10.65
N ALA A 286 -28.60 -3.09 10.23
CA ALA A 286 -28.10 -4.42 9.87
C ALA A 286 -28.15 -5.40 11.05
N SER A 287 -27.79 -4.93 12.25
CA SER A 287 -27.85 -5.73 13.47
C SER A 287 -29.27 -6.20 13.78
N ARG A 288 -30.27 -5.33 13.54
CA ARG A 288 -31.69 -5.70 13.72
C ARG A 288 -32.23 -6.59 12.62
N ALA A 289 -31.71 -6.44 11.41
CA ALA A 289 -32.14 -7.21 10.24
C ALA A 289 -31.40 -8.56 10.09
N GLY A 290 -30.39 -8.86 10.93
CA GLY A 290 -29.55 -10.05 10.79
C GLY A 290 -28.69 -10.06 9.51
N LYS A 291 -28.34 -8.87 8.97
CA LYS A 291 -27.60 -8.68 7.71
C LYS A 291 -26.27 -7.97 7.93
N LEU A 292 -25.62 -8.22 9.07
CA LEU A 292 -24.34 -7.61 9.44
C LEU A 292 -23.23 -7.97 8.45
N ASP A 293 -23.20 -9.21 7.96
CA ASP A 293 -22.26 -9.68 6.95
C ASP A 293 -22.28 -8.80 5.69
N THR A 294 -23.47 -8.57 5.16
CA THR A 294 -23.68 -7.80 3.92
C THR A 294 -23.34 -6.32 4.10
N ILE A 295 -23.77 -5.73 5.20
CA ILE A 295 -23.54 -4.29 5.45
C ILE A 295 -22.08 -4.01 5.78
N LEU A 296 -21.42 -4.85 6.57
CA LEU A 296 -20.01 -4.69 6.86
C LEU A 296 -19.15 -4.87 5.60
N SER A 297 -19.50 -5.80 4.70
CA SER A 297 -18.84 -5.90 3.40
C SER A 297 -19.00 -4.60 2.59
N LYS A 298 -20.21 -4.02 2.57
CA LYS A 298 -20.47 -2.77 1.87
C LYS A 298 -19.71 -1.58 2.49
N ILE A 299 -19.63 -1.52 3.81
CA ILE A 299 -18.84 -0.49 4.49
C ILE A 299 -17.34 -0.67 4.17
N ALA A 300 -16.84 -1.90 4.08
CA ALA A 300 -15.47 -2.16 3.65
C ALA A 300 -15.22 -1.65 2.22
N ASP A 301 -16.15 -1.90 1.29
CA ASP A 301 -16.07 -1.42 -0.09
C ASP A 301 -16.08 0.12 -0.17
N ASP A 302 -16.90 0.78 0.66
CA ASP A 302 -16.97 2.24 0.77
C ASP A 302 -15.67 2.85 1.32
N TYR A 303 -15.02 2.18 2.27
CA TYR A 303 -13.68 2.57 2.73
C TYR A 303 -12.59 2.35 1.68
N ASP A 304 -12.71 1.34 0.80
CA ASP A 304 -11.81 1.15 -0.34
C ASP A 304 -11.90 2.34 -1.30
N GLU A 305 -13.13 2.75 -1.66
CA GLU A 305 -13.39 3.89 -2.55
C GLU A 305 -12.87 5.21 -1.92
N LYS A 306 -13.22 5.48 -0.66
CA LYS A 306 -12.73 6.67 0.07
C LYS A 306 -11.21 6.71 0.19
N THR A 307 -10.57 5.55 0.35
CA THR A 307 -9.10 5.45 0.40
C THR A 307 -8.48 5.78 -0.96
N ALA A 308 -9.05 5.26 -2.05
CA ALA A 308 -8.61 5.57 -3.41
C ALA A 308 -8.78 7.06 -3.72
N GLU A 309 -9.94 7.65 -3.42
CA GLU A 309 -10.19 9.09 -3.58
C GLU A 309 -9.21 9.96 -2.77
N ALA A 310 -8.92 9.58 -1.52
CA ALA A 310 -7.98 10.32 -0.68
C ALA A 310 -6.55 10.27 -1.23
N LEU A 311 -6.15 9.13 -1.81
CA LEU A 311 -4.87 8.97 -2.49
C LEU A 311 -4.79 9.82 -3.76
N ASP A 312 -5.82 9.79 -4.60
CA ASP A 312 -5.90 10.60 -5.81
C ASP A 312 -5.87 12.10 -5.49
N ALA A 313 -6.61 12.54 -4.48
CA ALA A 313 -6.59 13.92 -4.00
C ALA A 313 -5.20 14.34 -3.46
N MET A 314 -4.47 13.44 -2.81
CA MET A 314 -3.11 13.68 -2.34
C MET A 314 -2.15 13.85 -3.53
N VAL A 315 -2.23 12.97 -4.53
CA VAL A 315 -1.42 13.04 -5.75
C VAL A 315 -1.71 14.31 -6.55
N ALA A 316 -2.98 14.68 -6.71
CA ALA A 316 -3.40 15.88 -7.43
C ALA A 316 -2.84 17.19 -6.81
N ARG A 317 -2.55 17.21 -5.51
CA ARG A 317 -1.92 18.38 -4.84
C ARG A 317 -0.41 18.49 -5.12
N ILE A 318 0.25 17.43 -5.53
CA ILE A 318 1.70 17.42 -5.80
C ILE A 318 2.00 18.19 -7.09
N GLU A 319 1.17 18.10 -8.10
CA GLU A 319 1.36 18.73 -9.41
C GLU A 319 1.50 20.29 -9.32
N PRO A 320 0.57 21.03 -8.68
CA PRO A 320 0.72 22.48 -8.52
C PRO A 320 1.98 22.87 -7.75
N ILE A 321 2.39 22.07 -6.78
CA ILE A 321 3.61 22.32 -5.99
C ILE A 321 4.85 22.21 -6.89
N ILE A 322 4.93 21.13 -7.69
CA ILE A 322 6.04 20.93 -8.63
C ILE A 322 6.13 22.07 -9.63
N VAL A 323 4.99 22.46 -10.24
CA VAL A 323 4.94 23.56 -11.22
C VAL A 323 5.36 24.89 -10.58
N THR A 324 4.91 25.17 -9.35
CA THR A 324 5.29 26.38 -8.62
C THR A 324 6.80 26.40 -8.32
N VAL A 325 7.37 25.29 -7.86
CA VAL A 325 8.81 25.18 -7.59
C VAL A 325 9.62 25.39 -8.87
N LEU A 326 9.17 24.81 -9.99
CA LEU A 326 9.82 24.99 -11.29
C LEU A 326 9.75 26.46 -11.75
N ALA A 327 8.58 27.08 -11.66
CA ALA A 327 8.39 28.48 -12.06
C ALA A 327 9.26 29.44 -11.24
N VAL A 328 9.34 29.23 -9.92
CA VAL A 328 10.22 30.01 -9.03
C VAL A 328 11.69 29.80 -9.38
N ALA A 329 12.11 28.56 -9.60
CA ALA A 329 13.50 28.25 -9.95
C ALA A 329 13.92 28.89 -11.29
N VAL A 330 13.09 28.75 -12.33
CA VAL A 330 13.33 29.36 -13.64
C VAL A 330 13.30 30.89 -13.54
N GLY A 331 12.35 31.45 -12.79
CA GLY A 331 12.25 32.91 -12.56
C GLY A 331 13.49 33.47 -11.87
N LEU A 332 14.02 32.81 -10.86
CA LEU A 332 15.26 33.17 -10.18
C LEU A 332 16.46 33.20 -11.12
N VAL A 333 16.57 32.21 -12.00
CA VAL A 333 17.66 32.17 -12.99
C VAL A 333 17.51 33.29 -14.01
N LEU A 334 16.33 33.51 -14.54
CA LEU A 334 16.09 34.61 -15.47
C LEU A 334 16.42 35.95 -14.84
N LEU A 335 16.02 36.19 -13.59
CA LEU A 335 16.38 37.41 -12.86
C LEU A 335 17.89 37.52 -12.67
N SER A 336 18.57 36.45 -12.36
CA SER A 336 20.04 36.43 -12.18
C SER A 336 20.79 36.75 -13.47
N VAL A 337 20.20 36.49 -14.62
CA VAL A 337 20.76 36.83 -15.94
C VAL A 337 20.40 38.24 -16.40
N MET A 338 19.13 38.62 -16.22
CA MET A 338 18.61 39.92 -16.76
C MET A 338 19.06 41.12 -15.96
N LEU A 339 19.19 41.04 -14.64
CA LEU A 339 19.62 42.15 -13.78
C LEU A 339 20.96 42.74 -14.20
N PRO A 340 21.99 41.95 -14.45
CA PRO A 340 23.29 42.46 -14.86
C PRO A 340 23.32 42.96 -16.29
N LEU A 341 22.62 42.28 -17.21
CA LEU A 341 22.52 42.78 -18.60
C LEU A 341 21.87 44.19 -18.63
N ALA A 342 20.84 44.39 -17.83
CA ALA A 342 20.23 45.72 -17.67
C ALA A 342 21.19 46.75 -17.07
N GLY A 343 22.04 46.33 -16.09
CA GLY A 343 23.09 47.18 -15.51
C GLY A 343 24.15 47.60 -16.52
N ILE A 344 24.61 46.67 -17.36
CA ILE A 344 25.58 46.95 -18.43
C ILE A 344 25.00 47.88 -19.50
N LEU A 345 23.75 47.63 -19.91
CA LEU A 345 23.04 48.49 -20.89
C LEU A 345 22.86 49.93 -20.34
N SER A 346 22.57 50.09 -19.05
CA SER A 346 22.41 51.41 -18.40
C SER A 346 23.74 52.12 -18.18
N ALA A 347 24.88 51.42 -18.22
CA ALA A 347 26.22 52.02 -18.08
C ALA A 347 26.83 52.45 -19.44
N ILE A 348 26.29 51.97 -20.54
CA ILE A 348 26.75 52.27 -21.92
C ILE A 348 25.87 53.32 -22.60
N GLY A 349 24.65 53.58 -22.12
CA GLY A 349 23.76 54.65 -22.58
C GLY A 349 23.76 55.85 -21.66
#